data_ad7dd34d10df8a77403b55dcccdef6ba
#
_entry.id   ad7dd34d10df8a77403b55dcccdef6ba
#
_cell.length_a   1.000
_cell.length_b   1.000
_cell.length_c   1.000
_cell.angle_alpha   90.00
_cell.angle_beta   90.00
_cell.angle_gamma   90.00
#
_symmetry.space_group_name_H-M   'P 1'
#
loop_
_entity.id
_entity.type
_entity.pdbx_description
1 polymer ?
#
loop_
_entity_poly.entity_id
_entity_poly.type
_entity_poly.pdbx_seq_one_letter_code
_entity_poly.pdbx_strand_id
1 'polypeptide(L)'
;MSRSGFNPSGPRLPIPCLMLVTDRHLAGGEDRLVEMVAQAVDGGVNVVQLREKDLLPPNLLTLARRLRDVTRGRAMLLVNGPLAVATAAGGDGVHLPEDAAPPEPPWTYVWGCSVHSLEGAVRAMGGAARYLVAGPVFHTQSHPQAQPLGVGFIRELCEIALVPVIAIGGVTAENAGDVMRAGASGVAVISAVLGRRSPAGAARMLRESLDVAYAGGNGARP
;
A
#
# COMPACT_ATOMS: atom_id res chain seq x y z
N MET A 1 29.47 14.53 -2.70
CA MET A 1 28.48 14.23 -1.65
C MET A 1 28.14 12.76 -1.72
N SER A 2 28.54 11.99 -0.72
CA SER A 2 28.41 10.53 -0.66
C SER A 2 26.92 10.15 -0.67
N ARG A 3 26.49 9.24 -1.56
CA ARG A 3 25.18 8.60 -1.57
C ARG A 3 25.09 7.58 -0.41
N SER A 4 25.22 8.05 0.83
CA SER A 4 25.20 7.22 2.01
C SER A 4 23.73 7.02 2.45
N GLY A 5 23.23 5.82 2.31
CA GLY A 5 21.96 5.43 2.92
C GLY A 5 21.11 4.41 2.18
N PHE A 6 21.28 4.22 0.88
CA PHE A 6 20.51 3.20 0.17
C PHE A 6 21.10 1.81 0.44
N ASN A 7 20.43 1.00 1.27
CA ASN A 7 20.75 -0.41 1.41
C ASN A 7 19.96 -1.21 0.36
N PRO A 8 20.57 -1.68 -0.73
CA PRO A 8 19.89 -2.44 -1.77
C PRO A 8 19.39 -3.83 -1.27
N SER A 9 19.91 -4.30 -0.14
CA SER A 9 19.59 -5.61 0.44
C SER A 9 18.44 -5.56 1.46
N GLY A 10 17.83 -4.39 1.71
CA GLY A 10 16.69 -4.26 2.63
C GLY A 10 15.41 -4.88 2.09
N PRO A 11 14.40 -5.09 2.95
CA PRO A 11 13.12 -5.65 2.55
C PRO A 11 12.46 -4.80 1.45
N ARG A 12 11.81 -5.48 0.49
CA ARG A 12 11.15 -4.85 -0.67
C ARG A 12 9.69 -5.26 -0.72
N LEU A 13 8.84 -4.41 -1.30
CA LEU A 13 7.47 -4.78 -1.61
C LEU A 13 7.42 -5.94 -2.62
N PRO A 14 6.53 -6.92 -2.41
CA PRO A 14 6.26 -7.94 -3.42
C PRO A 14 5.60 -7.29 -4.65
N ILE A 15 6.02 -7.71 -5.85
CA ILE A 15 5.49 -7.22 -7.12
C ILE A 15 4.95 -8.40 -7.93
N PRO A 16 3.76 -8.30 -8.51
CA PRO A 16 2.77 -7.22 -8.43
C PRO A 16 2.23 -7.09 -7.00
N CYS A 17 2.11 -5.85 -6.52
CA CYS A 17 1.60 -5.57 -5.18
C CYS A 17 0.07 -5.49 -5.19
N LEU A 18 -0.58 -6.27 -4.33
CA LEU A 18 -1.98 -6.07 -3.95
C LEU A 18 -2.03 -5.67 -2.48
N MET A 19 -2.15 -4.36 -2.24
CA MET A 19 -2.17 -3.79 -0.89
C MET A 19 -3.59 -3.60 -0.41
N LEU A 20 -3.93 -4.18 0.75
CA LEU A 20 -5.17 -3.87 1.47
C LEU A 20 -4.88 -2.80 2.51
N VAL A 21 -5.53 -1.65 2.40
CA VAL A 21 -5.52 -0.60 3.44
C VAL A 21 -6.72 -0.81 4.34
N THR A 22 -6.50 -0.83 5.66
CA THR A 22 -7.57 -1.11 6.62
C THR A 22 -8.51 0.08 6.82
N ASP A 23 -9.74 -0.25 7.16
CA ASP A 23 -10.79 0.65 7.63
C ASP A 23 -11.73 -0.17 8.52
N ARG A 24 -11.53 -0.09 9.86
CA ARG A 24 -12.32 -0.88 10.80
C ARG A 24 -13.78 -0.46 10.88
N HIS A 25 -14.07 0.80 10.52
CA HIS A 25 -15.47 1.27 10.49
C HIS A 25 -16.23 0.63 9.32
N LEU A 26 -15.60 0.57 8.15
CA LEU A 26 -16.16 -0.12 7.00
C LEU A 26 -16.28 -1.64 7.24
N ALA A 27 -15.33 -2.23 7.97
CA ALA A 27 -15.37 -3.66 8.32
C ALA A 27 -16.43 -4.00 9.37
N GLY A 28 -16.90 -3.03 10.16
CA GLY A 28 -17.86 -3.24 11.24
C GLY A 28 -17.22 -3.57 12.59
N GLY A 29 -15.98 -3.16 12.80
CA GLY A 29 -15.22 -3.32 14.04
C GLY A 29 -13.89 -4.05 13.87
N GLU A 30 -13.08 -4.07 14.93
CA GLU A 30 -11.73 -4.64 14.89
C GLU A 30 -11.72 -6.16 14.69
N ASP A 31 -12.59 -6.90 15.36
CA ASP A 31 -12.66 -8.37 15.24
C ASP A 31 -12.98 -8.76 13.80
N ARG A 32 -14.00 -8.11 13.26
CA ARG A 32 -14.41 -8.36 11.88
C ARG A 32 -13.32 -7.94 10.88
N LEU A 33 -12.63 -6.83 11.13
CA LEU A 33 -11.50 -6.41 10.30
C LEU A 33 -10.41 -7.49 10.24
N VAL A 34 -10.01 -8.05 11.39
CA VAL A 34 -8.97 -9.10 11.45
C VAL A 34 -9.39 -10.33 10.63
N GLU A 35 -10.66 -10.77 10.76
CA GLU A 35 -11.20 -11.86 9.96
C GLU A 35 -11.18 -11.56 8.45
N MET A 36 -11.60 -10.35 8.07
CA MET A 36 -11.64 -9.94 6.66
C MET A 36 -10.24 -9.81 6.07
N VAL A 37 -9.27 -9.33 6.86
CA VAL A 37 -7.85 -9.28 6.44
C VAL A 37 -7.30 -10.70 6.23
N ALA A 38 -7.57 -11.64 7.13
CA ALA A 38 -7.17 -13.04 6.95
C ALA A 38 -7.73 -13.62 5.63
N GLN A 39 -9.04 -13.42 5.38
CA GLN A 39 -9.68 -13.83 4.13
C GLN A 39 -9.09 -13.15 2.89
N ALA A 40 -8.77 -11.86 2.98
CA ALA A 40 -8.17 -11.13 1.87
C ALA A 40 -6.75 -11.64 1.55
N VAL A 41 -5.97 -11.99 2.58
CA VAL A 41 -4.65 -12.64 2.41
C VAL A 41 -4.81 -14.02 1.77
N ASP A 42 -5.82 -14.81 2.14
CA ASP A 42 -6.17 -16.07 1.46
C ASP A 42 -6.53 -15.86 -0.02
N GLY A 43 -7.08 -14.69 -0.35
CA GLY A 43 -7.43 -14.29 -1.71
C GLY A 43 -6.28 -13.69 -2.53
N GLY A 44 -5.07 -13.53 -1.95
CA GLY A 44 -3.89 -13.05 -2.68
C GLY A 44 -3.44 -11.62 -2.36
N VAL A 45 -4.00 -10.99 -1.31
CA VAL A 45 -3.40 -9.76 -0.73
C VAL A 45 -2.01 -10.12 -0.20
N ASN A 46 -0.99 -9.42 -0.66
CA ASN A 46 0.40 -9.65 -0.27
C ASN A 46 1.03 -8.49 0.54
N VAL A 47 0.28 -7.39 0.71
CA VAL A 47 0.63 -6.29 1.62
C VAL A 47 -0.63 -5.83 2.36
N VAL A 48 -0.53 -5.66 3.67
CA VAL A 48 -1.58 -5.06 4.50
C VAL A 48 -1.04 -3.77 5.10
N GLN A 49 -1.73 -2.66 4.90
CA GLN A 49 -1.43 -1.39 5.53
C GLN A 49 -2.46 -1.11 6.63
N LEU A 50 -2.04 -1.19 7.89
CA LEU A 50 -2.87 -0.78 9.02
C LEU A 50 -2.98 0.75 9.06
N ARG A 51 -4.19 1.28 8.83
CA ARG A 51 -4.47 2.72 8.78
C ARG A 51 -5.75 3.04 9.54
N GLU A 52 -5.62 3.26 10.82
CA GLU A 52 -6.72 3.64 11.72
C GLU A 52 -6.33 4.95 12.43
N LYS A 53 -6.61 6.08 11.77
CA LYS A 53 -6.09 7.41 12.15
C LYS A 53 -6.61 7.91 13.50
N ASP A 54 -7.73 7.40 13.98
CA ASP A 54 -8.39 7.75 15.22
C ASP A 54 -8.00 6.84 16.39
N LEU A 55 -7.19 5.79 16.15
CA LEU A 55 -6.66 4.97 17.24
C LEU A 55 -5.41 5.61 17.87
N LEU A 56 -5.42 5.66 19.19
CA LEU A 56 -4.23 6.01 19.97
C LEU A 56 -3.16 4.89 19.84
N PRO A 57 -1.86 5.22 20.00
CA PRO A 57 -0.77 4.26 19.80
C PRO A 57 -0.91 2.92 20.56
N PRO A 58 -1.40 2.85 21.80
CA PRO A 58 -1.58 1.56 22.48
C PRO A 58 -2.62 0.66 21.81
N ASN A 59 -3.76 1.24 21.37
CA ASN A 59 -4.81 0.51 20.69
C ASN A 59 -4.38 0.10 19.29
N LEU A 60 -3.69 1.02 18.58
CA LEU A 60 -3.08 0.73 17.28
C LEU A 60 -2.09 -0.44 17.37
N LEU A 61 -1.26 -0.49 18.42
CA LEU A 61 -0.33 -1.60 18.67
C LEU A 61 -1.07 -2.93 18.89
N THR A 62 -2.15 -2.90 19.68
CA THR A 62 -2.96 -4.10 19.93
C THR A 62 -3.53 -4.66 18.62
N LEU A 63 -4.12 -3.80 17.80
CA LEU A 63 -4.66 -4.20 16.50
C LEU A 63 -3.54 -4.64 15.54
N ALA A 64 -2.40 -3.94 15.53
CA ALA A 64 -1.24 -4.31 14.71
C ALA A 64 -0.73 -5.72 15.00
N ARG A 65 -0.66 -6.13 16.28
CA ARG A 65 -0.27 -7.49 16.69
C ARG A 65 -1.24 -8.54 16.17
N ARG A 66 -2.54 -8.29 16.30
CA ARG A 66 -3.58 -9.19 15.78
C ARG A 66 -3.49 -9.35 14.25
N LEU A 67 -3.24 -8.24 13.54
CA LEU A 67 -3.02 -8.29 12.08
C LEU A 67 -1.71 -8.99 11.74
N ARG A 68 -0.64 -8.82 12.55
CA ARG A 68 0.61 -9.57 12.34
C ARG A 68 0.40 -11.07 12.42
N ASP A 69 -0.43 -11.54 13.34
CA ASP A 69 -0.70 -12.98 13.49
C ASP A 69 -1.31 -13.58 12.23
N VAL A 70 -2.24 -12.87 11.57
CA VAL A 70 -2.89 -13.34 10.33
C VAL A 70 -2.08 -13.07 9.06
N THR A 71 -1.08 -12.18 9.10
CA THR A 71 -0.23 -11.87 7.93
C THR A 71 1.12 -12.58 7.94
N ARG A 72 1.55 -13.10 9.10
CA ARG A 72 2.90 -13.69 9.29
C ARG A 72 3.22 -14.78 8.25
N GLY A 73 4.33 -14.58 7.52
CA GLY A 73 4.79 -15.52 6.48
C GLY A 73 3.95 -15.52 5.20
N ARG A 74 2.93 -14.64 5.09
CA ARG A 74 1.97 -14.63 3.98
C ARG A 74 1.85 -13.26 3.30
N ALA A 75 1.84 -12.20 4.08
CA ALA A 75 1.77 -10.83 3.60
C ALA A 75 2.62 -9.90 4.46
N MET A 76 3.13 -8.82 3.87
CA MET A 76 3.78 -7.75 4.63
C MET A 76 2.75 -6.97 5.44
N LEU A 77 3.13 -6.57 6.66
CA LEU A 77 2.36 -5.66 7.49
C LEU A 77 3.07 -4.31 7.58
N LEU A 78 2.46 -3.28 7.03
CA LEU A 78 2.91 -1.90 7.13
C LEU A 78 1.99 -1.12 8.07
N VAL A 79 2.54 -0.26 8.91
CA VAL A 79 1.75 0.57 9.83
C VAL A 79 1.75 2.01 9.36
N ASN A 80 0.57 2.58 9.12
CA ASN A 80 0.40 4.01 8.93
C ASN A 80 0.33 4.68 10.31
N GLY A 81 1.52 5.02 10.84
CA GLY A 81 1.65 5.54 12.19
C GLY A 81 3.09 5.53 12.68
N PRO A 82 3.29 5.65 14.01
CA PRO A 82 4.62 5.71 14.60
C PRO A 82 5.43 4.44 14.33
N LEU A 83 6.71 4.60 13.96
CA LEU A 83 7.64 3.48 13.77
C LEU A 83 7.72 2.55 14.99
N ALA A 84 7.65 3.12 16.20
CA ALA A 84 7.65 2.35 17.43
C ALA A 84 6.50 1.32 17.49
N VAL A 85 5.32 1.66 16.96
CA VAL A 85 4.18 0.74 16.88
C VAL A 85 4.48 -0.39 15.88
N ALA A 86 4.99 -0.05 14.69
CA ALA A 86 5.36 -1.05 13.69
C ALA A 86 6.40 -2.03 14.24
N THR A 87 7.46 -1.52 14.86
CA THR A 87 8.53 -2.34 15.46
C THR A 87 8.00 -3.23 16.58
N ALA A 88 7.22 -2.68 17.53
CA ALA A 88 6.67 -3.43 18.67
C ALA A 88 5.64 -4.49 18.27
N ALA A 89 5.02 -4.35 17.09
CA ALA A 89 4.11 -5.34 16.51
C ALA A 89 4.81 -6.39 15.64
N GLY A 90 6.12 -6.25 15.38
CA GLY A 90 6.84 -7.09 14.42
C GLY A 90 6.40 -6.83 12.98
N GLY A 91 5.98 -5.59 12.66
CA GLY A 91 5.63 -5.15 11.33
C GLY A 91 6.86 -5.03 10.42
N ASP A 92 6.64 -5.06 9.12
CA ASP A 92 7.71 -5.04 8.12
C ASP A 92 8.10 -3.60 7.73
N GLY A 93 7.30 -2.60 8.14
CA GLY A 93 7.58 -1.21 7.82
C GLY A 93 6.47 -0.23 8.19
N VAL A 94 6.64 1.00 7.70
CA VAL A 94 5.70 2.10 7.92
C VAL A 94 5.26 2.74 6.61
N HIS A 95 4.08 3.32 6.65
CA HIS A 95 3.57 4.22 5.63
C HIS A 95 3.35 5.61 6.23
N LEU A 96 3.79 6.64 5.53
CA LEU A 96 3.72 8.03 6.00
C LEU A 96 2.88 8.90 5.05
N PRO A 97 2.27 9.98 5.55
CA PRO A 97 1.67 10.99 4.68
C PRO A 97 2.75 11.73 3.88
N GLU A 98 2.35 12.41 2.80
CA GLU A 98 3.26 13.10 1.87
C GLU A 98 4.17 14.14 2.54
N ASP A 99 3.64 14.83 3.57
CA ASP A 99 4.33 15.92 4.26
C ASP A 99 5.14 15.47 5.49
N ALA A 100 5.18 14.16 5.76
CA ALA A 100 5.94 13.65 6.88
C ALA A 100 7.45 13.67 6.60
N ALA A 101 8.23 13.98 7.63
CA ALA A 101 9.67 13.84 7.56
C ALA A 101 10.04 12.35 7.36
N PRO A 102 11.03 12.05 6.51
CA PRO A 102 11.56 10.70 6.38
C PRO A 102 12.05 10.17 7.73
N PRO A 103 11.86 8.86 8.01
CA PRO A 103 12.42 8.28 9.23
C PRO A 103 13.94 8.29 9.17
N GLU A 104 14.59 8.33 10.35
CA GLU A 104 16.03 8.31 10.45
C GLU A 104 16.62 6.92 10.12
N PRO A 105 17.82 6.84 9.47
CA PRO A 105 18.52 5.59 9.28
C PRO A 105 19.08 5.03 10.60
N PRO A 106 19.44 3.72 10.67
CA PRO A 106 19.46 2.76 9.57
C PRO A 106 18.08 2.19 9.26
N TRP A 107 17.74 2.10 7.97
CA TRP A 107 16.44 1.55 7.55
C TRP A 107 16.50 0.01 7.46
N THR A 108 16.15 -0.65 8.53
CA THR A 108 15.99 -2.11 8.59
C THR A 108 14.58 -2.56 8.25
N TYR A 109 13.71 -1.63 7.90
CA TYR A 109 12.30 -1.80 7.58
C TYR A 109 11.95 -1.07 6.26
N VAL A 110 10.83 -1.44 5.65
CA VAL A 110 10.28 -0.72 4.50
C VAL A 110 9.60 0.56 4.97
N TRP A 111 9.87 1.68 4.31
CA TRP A 111 9.02 2.84 4.46
C TRP A 111 8.63 3.41 3.09
N GLY A 112 7.44 3.94 3.00
CA GLY A 112 6.92 4.63 1.84
C GLY A 112 5.89 5.65 2.25
N CYS A 113 5.41 6.43 1.30
CA CYS A 113 4.43 7.47 1.60
C CYS A 113 3.39 7.65 0.51
N SER A 114 2.30 8.31 0.88
CA SER A 114 1.33 8.84 -0.07
C SER A 114 1.94 9.96 -0.88
N VAL A 115 1.58 10.07 -2.17
CA VAL A 115 1.96 11.19 -3.03
C VAL A 115 0.78 11.61 -3.90
N HIS A 116 0.65 12.93 -4.06
CA HIS A 116 -0.44 13.56 -4.82
C HIS A 116 0.10 14.49 -5.92
N SER A 117 1.44 14.61 -6.03
CA SER A 117 2.13 15.42 -7.04
C SER A 117 3.47 14.78 -7.42
N LEU A 118 4.04 15.18 -8.57
CA LEU A 118 5.38 14.76 -8.98
C LEU A 118 6.45 15.32 -8.06
N GLU A 119 6.28 16.55 -7.55
CA GLU A 119 7.19 17.17 -6.59
C GLU A 119 7.21 16.41 -5.26
N GLY A 120 6.04 15.96 -4.77
CA GLY A 120 5.92 15.12 -3.58
C GLY A 120 6.65 13.80 -3.76
N ALA A 121 6.52 13.18 -4.92
CA ALA A 121 7.23 11.95 -5.25
C ALA A 121 8.75 12.11 -5.27
N VAL A 122 9.26 13.20 -5.89
CA VAL A 122 10.69 13.51 -5.91
C VAL A 122 11.24 13.72 -4.50
N ARG A 123 10.50 14.47 -3.65
CA ARG A 123 10.89 14.65 -2.23
C ARG A 123 10.95 13.31 -1.48
N ALA A 124 9.93 12.46 -1.65
CA ALA A 124 9.89 11.16 -1.00
C ALA A 124 11.05 10.25 -1.40
N MET A 125 11.36 10.19 -2.69
CA MET A 125 12.49 9.40 -3.20
C MET A 125 13.84 9.98 -2.71
N GLY A 126 13.96 11.30 -2.63
CA GLY A 126 15.13 11.96 -2.03
C GLY A 126 15.33 11.63 -0.55
N GLY A 127 14.24 11.35 0.17
CA GLY A 127 14.24 10.84 1.54
C GLY A 127 14.42 9.32 1.64
N ALA A 128 14.72 8.62 0.54
CA ALA A 128 14.92 7.18 0.45
C ALA A 128 13.64 6.33 0.70
N ALA A 129 12.46 6.84 0.33
CA ALA A 129 11.24 6.03 0.28
C ALA A 129 11.45 4.80 -0.60
N ARG A 130 10.93 3.65 -0.17
CA ARG A 130 11.06 2.37 -0.86
C ARG A 130 9.87 2.04 -1.77
N TYR A 131 8.79 2.80 -1.65
CA TYR A 131 7.61 2.75 -2.51
C TYR A 131 6.80 4.04 -2.35
N LEU A 132 5.97 4.32 -3.34
CA LEU A 132 5.02 5.43 -3.33
C LEU A 132 3.59 4.89 -3.47
N VAL A 133 2.64 5.48 -2.75
CA VAL A 133 1.21 5.24 -2.94
C VAL A 133 0.62 6.49 -3.58
N ALA A 134 0.22 6.39 -4.83
CA ALA A 134 -0.21 7.52 -5.66
C ALA A 134 -1.72 7.52 -5.89
N GLY A 135 -2.39 8.64 -5.60
CA GLY A 135 -3.82 8.78 -5.84
C GLY A 135 -4.46 9.97 -5.14
N PRO A 136 -5.83 10.06 -5.20
CA PRO A 136 -6.72 9.06 -5.77
C PRO A 136 -6.67 9.04 -7.31
N VAL A 137 -6.64 7.84 -7.92
CA VAL A 137 -6.59 7.71 -9.38
C VAL A 137 -7.98 7.87 -10.00
N PHE A 138 -9.00 7.27 -9.38
CA PHE A 138 -10.41 7.34 -9.79
C PHE A 138 -11.24 7.94 -8.65
N HIS A 139 -12.49 8.28 -8.93
CA HIS A 139 -13.44 8.67 -7.90
C HIS A 139 -13.56 7.59 -6.81
N THR A 140 -13.59 8.01 -5.56
CA THR A 140 -13.61 7.08 -4.41
C THR A 140 -14.49 7.61 -3.28
N GLN A 141 -15.24 6.69 -2.67
CA GLN A 141 -16.07 7.02 -1.51
C GLN A 141 -15.24 7.36 -0.25
N SER A 142 -14.02 6.87 -0.15
CA SER A 142 -13.12 7.16 0.99
C SER A 142 -12.65 8.62 1.03
N HIS A 143 -12.65 9.31 -0.12
CA HIS A 143 -12.30 10.73 -0.24
C HIS A 143 -13.18 11.38 -1.31
N PRO A 144 -14.49 11.57 -1.05
CA PRO A 144 -15.46 11.99 -2.08
C PRO A 144 -15.22 13.39 -2.64
N GLN A 145 -14.52 14.26 -1.90
CA GLN A 145 -14.18 15.62 -2.30
C GLN A 145 -12.87 15.72 -3.11
N ALA A 146 -12.05 14.64 -3.13
CA ALA A 146 -10.77 14.67 -3.82
C ALA A 146 -10.98 14.54 -5.34
N GLN A 147 -10.35 15.42 -6.10
CA GLN A 147 -10.31 15.31 -7.55
C GLN A 147 -9.42 14.13 -7.97
N PRO A 148 -9.89 13.21 -8.81
CA PRO A 148 -9.07 12.13 -9.32
C PRO A 148 -7.89 12.65 -10.14
N LEU A 149 -6.71 12.10 -9.89
CA LEU A 149 -5.49 12.43 -10.63
C LEU A 149 -5.45 11.75 -12.01
N GLY A 150 -6.22 10.67 -12.18
CA GLY A 150 -6.30 9.90 -13.41
C GLY A 150 -5.12 8.98 -13.67
N VAL A 151 -5.28 8.12 -14.66
CA VAL A 151 -4.24 7.16 -15.10
C VAL A 151 -3.06 7.87 -15.77
N GLY A 152 -3.27 9.07 -16.35
CA GLY A 152 -2.21 9.90 -16.92
C GLY A 152 -1.15 10.27 -15.87
N PHE A 153 -1.57 10.69 -14.68
CA PHE A 153 -0.68 10.98 -13.57
C PHE A 153 0.17 9.76 -13.16
N ILE A 154 -0.43 8.57 -13.13
CA ILE A 154 0.32 7.34 -12.81
C ILE A 154 1.42 7.10 -13.85
N ARG A 155 1.14 7.33 -15.14
CA ARG A 155 2.12 7.17 -16.23
C ARG A 155 3.28 8.16 -16.05
N GLU A 156 2.99 9.44 -15.89
CA GLU A 156 4.00 10.48 -15.68
C GLU A 156 4.87 10.20 -14.44
N LEU A 157 4.22 9.79 -13.34
CA LEU A 157 4.93 9.43 -12.12
C LEU A 157 5.86 8.23 -12.33
N CYS A 158 5.39 7.17 -13.04
CA CYS A 158 6.20 5.98 -13.31
C CYS A 158 7.38 6.24 -14.24
N GLU A 159 7.33 7.30 -15.08
CA GLU A 159 8.48 7.71 -15.91
C GLU A 159 9.66 8.23 -15.09
N ILE A 160 9.39 8.89 -13.95
CA ILE A 160 10.40 9.47 -13.07
C ILE A 160 10.68 8.63 -11.82
N ALA A 161 9.81 7.69 -11.47
CA ALA A 161 9.93 6.92 -10.24
C ALA A 161 11.09 5.90 -10.32
N LEU A 162 11.94 5.93 -9.27
CA LEU A 162 13.03 4.97 -9.06
C LEU A 162 12.64 3.85 -8.08
N VAL A 163 11.39 3.87 -7.63
CA VAL A 163 10.83 2.92 -6.64
C VAL A 163 9.43 2.50 -7.10
N PRO A 164 8.90 1.36 -6.64
CA PRO A 164 7.57 0.91 -6.98
C PRO A 164 6.48 1.96 -6.71
N VAL A 165 5.60 2.18 -7.69
CA VAL A 165 4.42 3.04 -7.59
C VAL A 165 3.18 2.15 -7.42
N ILE A 166 2.43 2.37 -6.36
CA ILE A 166 1.20 1.66 -6.03
C ILE A 166 0.03 2.63 -6.21
N ALA A 167 -0.87 2.32 -7.13
CA ALA A 167 -2.02 3.17 -7.42
C ALA A 167 -3.15 2.95 -6.40
N ILE A 168 -3.74 4.03 -5.88
CA ILE A 168 -4.85 3.99 -4.93
C ILE A 168 -6.01 4.90 -5.35
N GLY A 169 -7.21 4.58 -4.87
CA GLY A 169 -8.42 5.40 -5.02
C GLY A 169 -9.29 4.95 -6.17
N GLY A 170 -10.43 4.36 -5.85
CA GLY A 170 -11.43 3.88 -6.81
C GLY A 170 -10.97 2.69 -7.66
N VAL A 171 -9.88 2.04 -7.30
CA VAL A 171 -9.39 0.85 -8.02
C VAL A 171 -10.27 -0.36 -7.71
N THR A 172 -10.63 -1.08 -8.78
CA THR A 172 -11.41 -2.32 -8.76
C THR A 172 -10.75 -3.35 -9.69
N ALA A 173 -11.25 -4.60 -9.70
CA ALA A 173 -10.73 -5.63 -10.59
C ALA A 173 -10.87 -5.26 -12.08
N GLU A 174 -11.92 -4.50 -12.44
CA GLU A 174 -12.23 -4.10 -13.80
C GLU A 174 -11.26 -3.02 -14.35
N ASN A 175 -10.75 -2.13 -13.47
CA ASN A 175 -9.89 -1.00 -13.88
C ASN A 175 -8.42 -1.14 -13.43
N ALA A 176 -8.09 -2.15 -12.62
CA ALA A 176 -6.72 -2.39 -12.14
C ALA A 176 -5.71 -2.55 -13.29
N GLY A 177 -6.14 -3.19 -14.39
CA GLY A 177 -5.31 -3.34 -15.58
C GLY A 177 -4.87 -2.02 -16.21
N ASP A 178 -5.70 -0.95 -16.12
CA ASP A 178 -5.37 0.35 -16.70
C ASP A 178 -4.19 1.01 -15.99
N VAL A 179 -4.18 0.98 -14.65
CA VAL A 179 -3.08 1.55 -13.87
C VAL A 179 -1.80 0.71 -13.98
N MET A 180 -1.93 -0.62 -14.10
CA MET A 180 -0.78 -1.50 -14.36
C MET A 180 -0.15 -1.20 -15.73
N ARG A 181 -0.96 -1.03 -16.78
CA ARG A 181 -0.48 -0.63 -18.12
C ARG A 181 0.14 0.78 -18.14
N ALA A 182 -0.23 1.63 -17.20
CA ALA A 182 0.40 2.94 -17.02
C ALA A 182 1.79 2.86 -16.33
N GLY A 183 2.22 1.67 -15.88
CA GLY A 183 3.51 1.44 -15.25
C GLY A 183 3.46 1.21 -13.74
N ALA A 184 2.27 1.22 -13.11
CA ALA A 184 2.16 0.92 -11.68
C ALA A 184 2.70 -0.49 -11.36
N SER A 185 3.35 -0.61 -10.22
CA SER A 185 3.87 -1.89 -9.69
C SER A 185 2.83 -2.66 -8.88
N GLY A 186 1.63 -2.11 -8.75
CA GLY A 186 0.51 -2.71 -8.03
C GLY A 186 -0.57 -1.69 -7.69
N VAL A 187 -1.52 -2.15 -6.89
CA VAL A 187 -2.64 -1.33 -6.42
C VAL A 187 -2.85 -1.42 -4.92
N ALA A 188 -3.43 -0.37 -4.34
CA ALA A 188 -3.93 -0.35 -2.97
C ALA A 188 -5.45 -0.15 -3.00
N VAL A 189 -6.15 -0.92 -2.18
CA VAL A 189 -7.61 -0.93 -2.13
C VAL A 189 -8.13 -0.91 -0.69
N ILE A 190 -9.33 -0.36 -0.49
CA ILE A 190 -10.08 -0.40 0.77
C ILE A 190 -11.42 -1.10 0.50
N SER A 191 -12.40 -0.34 0.01
CA SER A 191 -13.78 -0.79 -0.17
C SER A 191 -13.95 -1.87 -1.25
N ALA A 192 -13.03 -1.95 -2.21
CA ALA A 192 -13.04 -3.01 -3.22
C ALA A 192 -12.87 -4.41 -2.61
N VAL A 193 -12.34 -4.50 -1.37
CA VAL A 193 -12.21 -5.73 -0.61
C VAL A 193 -13.08 -5.69 0.65
N LEU A 194 -12.91 -4.69 1.53
CA LEU A 194 -13.62 -4.61 2.81
C LEU A 194 -15.12 -4.34 2.66
N GLY A 195 -15.55 -3.72 1.57
CA GLY A 195 -16.96 -3.50 1.26
C GLY A 195 -17.68 -4.70 0.63
N ARG A 196 -17.05 -5.86 0.51
CA ARG A 196 -17.60 -7.03 -0.17
C ARG A 196 -18.00 -8.13 0.79
N ARG A 197 -19.01 -8.91 0.40
CA ARG A 197 -19.47 -10.08 1.19
C ARG A 197 -18.40 -11.16 1.31
N SER A 198 -17.53 -11.29 0.30
CA SER A 198 -16.42 -12.24 0.25
C SER A 198 -15.11 -11.48 0.02
N PRO A 199 -14.39 -11.07 1.07
CA PRO A 199 -13.07 -10.45 0.95
C PRO A 199 -12.06 -11.32 0.17
N ALA A 200 -12.07 -12.64 0.40
CA ALA A 200 -11.22 -13.57 -0.34
C ALA A 200 -11.53 -13.60 -1.84
N GLY A 201 -12.82 -13.63 -2.21
CA GLY A 201 -13.23 -13.61 -3.61
C GLY A 201 -12.87 -12.30 -4.31
N ALA A 202 -13.11 -11.17 -3.64
CA ALA A 202 -12.75 -9.86 -4.18
C ALA A 202 -11.23 -9.68 -4.34
N ALA A 203 -10.45 -10.12 -3.36
CA ALA A 203 -8.99 -10.10 -3.45
C ALA A 203 -8.48 -10.99 -4.58
N ARG A 204 -9.07 -12.17 -4.79
CA ARG A 204 -8.70 -13.08 -5.88
C ARG A 204 -8.94 -12.46 -7.25
N MET A 205 -10.09 -11.85 -7.47
CA MET A 205 -10.38 -11.15 -8.73
C MET A 205 -9.38 -10.03 -9.02
N LEU A 206 -9.04 -9.23 -7.99
CA LEU A 206 -8.01 -8.20 -8.12
C LEU A 206 -6.64 -8.82 -8.43
N ARG A 207 -6.26 -9.89 -7.73
CA ARG A 207 -4.99 -10.59 -7.93
C ARG A 207 -4.86 -11.10 -9.38
N GLU A 208 -5.90 -11.76 -9.88
CA GLU A 208 -5.96 -12.24 -11.27
C GLU A 208 -5.80 -11.11 -12.29
N SER A 209 -6.51 -9.98 -12.07
CA SER A 209 -6.38 -8.81 -12.95
C SER A 209 -4.96 -8.23 -12.94
N LEU A 210 -4.30 -8.18 -11.77
CA LEU A 210 -2.92 -7.72 -11.67
C LEU A 210 -1.94 -8.66 -12.34
N ASP A 211 -2.09 -9.98 -12.14
CA ASP A 211 -1.20 -11.00 -12.71
C ASP A 211 -1.28 -11.01 -14.24
N VAL A 212 -2.49 -10.91 -14.80
CA VAL A 212 -2.70 -10.82 -16.25
C VAL A 212 -2.05 -9.56 -16.81
N ALA A 213 -2.27 -8.39 -16.18
CA ALA A 213 -1.70 -7.14 -16.66
C ALA A 213 -0.17 -7.12 -16.53
N TYR A 214 0.38 -7.70 -15.46
CA TYR A 214 1.82 -7.77 -15.23
C TYR A 214 2.52 -8.71 -16.21
N ALA A 215 1.91 -9.86 -16.53
CA ALA A 215 2.44 -10.79 -17.52
C ALA A 215 2.38 -10.24 -18.96
N GLY A 216 1.35 -9.43 -19.27
CA GLY A 216 1.16 -8.81 -20.59
C GLY A 216 2.02 -7.56 -20.85
N GLY A 217 2.47 -6.88 -19.80
CA GLY A 217 3.44 -5.79 -19.88
C GLY A 217 4.82 -6.36 -19.61
N ASN A 218 5.69 -6.46 -20.62
CA ASN A 218 7.06 -6.95 -20.44
C ASN A 218 7.67 -6.39 -19.13
N GLY A 219 7.85 -7.25 -18.17
CA GLY A 219 8.36 -7.10 -16.82
C GLY A 219 8.78 -5.69 -16.42
N ALA A 220 8.15 -5.18 -15.36
CA ALA A 220 8.46 -3.90 -14.75
C ALA A 220 9.96 -3.57 -14.82
N ARG A 221 10.25 -2.32 -15.16
CA ARG A 221 11.60 -1.76 -14.95
C ARG A 221 12.01 -2.02 -13.50
N PRO A 222 13.28 -2.42 -13.28
CA PRO A 222 13.80 -2.79 -11.96
C PRO A 222 13.68 -1.71 -10.92
#